data_0b0e593a51693637b2c47f515e9847c9
#
_entry.id   0b0e593a51693637b2c47f515e9847c9
#
_cell.length_a   1.000
_cell.length_b   1.000
_cell.length_c   1.000
_cell.angle_alpha   90.00
_cell.angle_beta   90.00
_cell.angle_gamma   90.00
#
_symmetry.space_group_name_H-M   'P 1'
#
loop_
_entity.id
_entity.type
_entity.pdbx_description
1 polymer ?
#
loop_
_entity_poly.entity_id
_entity_poly.type
_entity_poly.pdbx_seq_one_letter_code
_entity_poly.pdbx_strand_id
1 'polypeptide(L)'
;MSMNSPKSAKTSNWSLVFACWLLACVSTLGSLFLSEVMGYAPCLLCWYQRIFMYPLVIILPAGLFPFDRNIVRYAAPLSVLGALVAVFHLLLVAGYIPESIKPCVRGIPCSEVQVQWFGFVTIPLLSALSFLIITALLFLTHVRSSK
;
A
#
# COMPACT_ATOMS: atom_id res chain seq x y z
N MET A 1 4.46 34.69 14.46
CA MET A 1 5.69 33.87 14.54
C MET A 1 5.38 32.57 15.27
N SER A 2 5.11 31.51 14.56
CA SER A 2 4.82 30.19 15.17
C SER A 2 6.15 29.50 15.47
N MET A 3 6.51 29.47 16.73
CA MET A 3 7.66 28.71 17.24
C MET A 3 7.30 27.22 17.11
N ASN A 4 7.64 26.61 15.97
CA ASN A 4 7.50 25.18 15.76
C ASN A 4 8.61 24.49 16.56
N SER A 5 8.29 24.10 17.81
CA SER A 5 9.22 23.40 18.71
C SER A 5 9.69 22.09 18.06
N PRO A 6 10.97 21.73 18.12
CA PRO A 6 11.52 20.48 17.55
C PRO A 6 10.83 19.21 18.09
N LYS A 7 10.24 19.28 19.27
CA LYS A 7 9.41 18.20 19.84
C LYS A 7 8.10 18.01 19.04
N SER A 8 7.44 19.09 18.58
CA SER A 8 6.20 19.02 17.79
C SER A 8 6.43 18.37 16.43
N ALA A 9 7.53 18.70 15.75
CA ALA A 9 7.88 18.10 14.46
C ALA A 9 8.18 16.58 14.58
N LYS A 10 8.88 16.16 15.64
CA LYS A 10 9.15 14.74 15.89
C LYS A 10 7.87 13.94 16.16
N THR A 11 6.96 14.47 16.96
CA THR A 11 5.67 13.84 17.26
C THR A 11 4.79 13.74 16.01
N SER A 12 4.77 14.80 15.18
CA SER A 12 4.00 14.78 13.93
C SER A 12 4.53 13.74 12.93
N ASN A 13 5.84 13.62 12.79
CA ASN A 13 6.45 12.62 11.89
C ASN A 13 6.23 11.18 12.40
N TRP A 14 6.30 10.97 13.71
CA TRP A 14 5.99 9.68 14.33
C TRP A 14 4.54 9.26 14.03
N SER A 15 3.58 10.20 14.17
CA SER A 15 2.16 9.94 13.89
C SER A 15 1.91 9.58 12.43
N LEU A 16 2.63 10.19 11.47
CA LEU A 16 2.51 9.88 10.05
C LEU A 16 3.00 8.46 9.74
N VAL A 17 4.16 8.07 10.28
CA VAL A 17 4.71 6.71 10.09
C VAL A 17 3.82 5.68 10.79
N PHE A 18 3.28 6.00 11.96
CA PHE A 18 2.33 5.14 12.65
C PHE A 18 1.03 4.93 11.85
N ALA A 19 0.50 5.99 11.22
CA ALA A 19 -0.66 5.87 10.33
C ALA A 19 -0.36 4.99 9.11
N CYS A 20 0.85 5.10 8.51
CA CYS A 20 1.28 4.19 7.45
C CYS A 20 1.28 2.73 7.91
N TRP A 21 1.81 2.48 9.09
CA TRP A 21 1.86 1.14 9.68
C TRP A 21 0.46 0.57 9.93
N LEU A 22 -0.44 1.35 10.54
CA LEU A 22 -1.83 0.92 10.74
C LEU A 22 -2.51 0.58 9.42
N LEU A 23 -2.35 1.42 8.40
CA LEU A 23 -2.94 1.19 7.10
C LEU A 23 -2.37 -0.07 6.44
N ALA A 24 -1.06 -0.31 6.55
CA ALA A 24 -0.43 -1.53 6.06
C ALA A 24 -0.96 -2.78 6.80
N CYS A 25 -1.13 -2.71 8.13
CA CYS A 25 -1.71 -3.79 8.93
C CYS A 25 -3.15 -4.10 8.50
N VAL A 26 -4.01 -3.09 8.41
CA VAL A 26 -5.41 -3.25 8.00
C VAL A 26 -5.51 -3.83 6.59
N SER A 27 -4.71 -3.34 5.65
CA SER A 27 -4.66 -3.84 4.27
C SER A 27 -4.20 -5.31 4.21
N THR A 28 -3.18 -5.66 4.98
CA THR A 28 -2.65 -7.03 5.06
C THR A 28 -3.67 -7.98 5.67
N LEU A 29 -4.26 -7.62 6.82
CA LEU A 29 -5.26 -8.44 7.48
C LEU A 29 -6.53 -8.59 6.64
N GLY A 30 -6.99 -7.51 5.99
CA GLY A 30 -8.11 -7.56 5.06
C GLY A 30 -7.83 -8.48 3.86
N SER A 31 -6.63 -8.39 3.30
CA SER A 31 -6.20 -9.25 2.20
C SER A 31 -6.15 -10.73 2.59
N LEU A 32 -5.62 -11.04 3.78
CA LEU A 32 -5.60 -12.40 4.32
C LEU A 32 -7.01 -12.91 4.63
N PHE A 33 -7.85 -12.09 5.24
CA PHE A 33 -9.23 -12.45 5.53
C PHE A 33 -9.99 -12.85 4.26
N LEU A 34 -9.84 -12.06 3.18
CA LEU A 34 -10.50 -12.35 1.91
C LEU A 34 -10.01 -13.67 1.30
N SER A 35 -8.73 -13.99 1.41
CA SER A 35 -8.21 -15.24 0.82
C SER A 35 -8.40 -16.47 1.69
N GLU A 36 -8.18 -16.36 3.01
CA GLU A 36 -8.16 -17.53 3.91
C GLU A 36 -9.55 -17.85 4.48
N VAL A 37 -10.34 -16.79 4.75
CA VAL A 37 -11.67 -16.96 5.37
C VAL A 37 -12.77 -16.99 4.31
N MET A 38 -12.74 -16.05 3.37
CA MET A 38 -13.74 -15.94 2.31
C MET A 38 -13.45 -16.85 1.10
N GLY A 39 -12.24 -17.44 1.02
CA GLY A 39 -11.85 -18.37 -0.04
C GLY A 39 -11.63 -17.72 -1.42
N TYR A 40 -11.47 -16.40 -1.49
CA TYR A 40 -11.14 -15.72 -2.75
C TYR A 40 -9.67 -15.94 -3.11
N ALA A 41 -9.43 -16.75 -4.14
CA ALA A 41 -8.06 -17.02 -4.58
C ALA A 41 -7.43 -15.76 -5.22
N PRO A 42 -6.26 -15.31 -4.71
CA PRO A 42 -5.61 -14.12 -5.23
C PRO A 42 -5.02 -14.36 -6.62
N CYS A 43 -5.24 -13.42 -7.54
CA CYS A 43 -4.60 -13.42 -8.85
C CYS A 43 -3.09 -13.10 -8.75
N LEU A 44 -2.35 -13.23 -9.84
CA LEU A 44 -0.89 -12.98 -9.86
C LEU A 44 -0.54 -11.54 -9.43
N LEU A 45 -1.26 -10.54 -9.93
CA LEU A 45 -1.03 -9.14 -9.54
C LEU A 45 -1.36 -8.88 -8.07
N CYS A 46 -2.38 -9.56 -7.51
CA CYS A 46 -2.67 -9.51 -6.09
C CYS A 46 -1.50 -10.06 -5.24
N TRP A 47 -0.83 -11.12 -5.72
CA TRP A 47 0.36 -11.66 -5.07
C TRP A 47 1.52 -10.66 -5.07
N TYR A 48 1.79 -9.98 -6.18
CA TYR A 48 2.82 -8.93 -6.22
C TYR A 48 2.51 -7.78 -5.25
N GLN A 49 1.26 -7.35 -5.16
CA GLN A 49 0.85 -6.33 -4.19
C GLN A 49 1.09 -6.79 -2.74
N ARG A 50 0.83 -8.06 -2.42
CA ARG A 50 1.15 -8.64 -1.11
C ARG A 50 2.65 -8.63 -0.82
N ILE A 51 3.49 -8.98 -1.80
CA ILE A 51 4.95 -8.97 -1.66
C ILE A 51 5.48 -7.59 -1.28
N PHE A 52 4.86 -6.51 -1.73
CA PHE A 52 5.25 -5.15 -1.36
C PHE A 52 4.60 -4.67 -0.06
N MET A 53 3.37 -5.10 0.25
CA MET A 53 2.64 -4.66 1.44
C MET A 53 3.10 -5.35 2.73
N TYR A 54 3.37 -6.65 2.70
CA TYR A 54 3.71 -7.42 3.90
C TYR A 54 5.02 -6.97 4.55
N PRO A 55 6.11 -6.70 3.82
CA PRO A 55 7.32 -6.14 4.42
C PRO A 55 7.10 -4.80 5.11
N LEU A 56 6.17 -3.96 4.62
CA LEU A 56 5.86 -2.68 5.27
C LEU A 56 5.34 -2.87 6.69
N VAL A 57 4.55 -3.93 6.95
CA VAL A 57 4.05 -4.25 8.30
C VAL A 57 5.19 -4.55 9.27
N ILE A 58 6.31 -5.10 8.79
CA ILE A 58 7.47 -5.46 9.61
C ILE A 58 8.47 -4.32 9.70
N ILE A 59 8.73 -3.63 8.58
CA ILE A 59 9.76 -2.59 8.49
C ILE A 59 9.32 -1.31 9.22
N LEU A 60 8.07 -0.87 9.05
CA LEU A 60 7.61 0.39 9.64
C LEU A 60 7.70 0.42 11.18
N PRO A 61 7.30 -0.62 11.94
CA PRO A 61 7.46 -0.59 13.39
C PRO A 61 8.93 -0.62 13.84
N ALA A 62 9.84 -1.22 13.07
CA ALA A 62 11.27 -1.15 13.36
C ALA A 62 11.82 0.29 13.36
N GLY A 63 11.22 1.17 12.57
CA GLY A 63 11.53 2.61 12.56
C GLY A 63 10.68 3.46 13.51
N LEU A 64 9.64 2.89 14.13
CA LEU A 64 8.83 3.57 15.13
C LEU A 64 9.41 3.47 16.54
N PHE A 65 10.14 2.38 16.84
CA PHE A 65 10.62 2.05 18.19
C PHE A 65 12.09 1.56 18.17
N PRO A 66 13.11 2.47 18.33
CA PRO A 66 13.05 3.94 18.49
C PRO A 66 12.74 4.65 17.17
N PHE A 67 12.21 5.88 17.25
CA PHE A 67 11.87 6.62 16.04
C PHE A 67 13.12 6.97 15.21
N ASP A 68 13.26 6.29 14.06
CA ASP A 68 14.31 6.52 13.07
C ASP A 68 13.71 7.00 11.74
N ARG A 69 14.12 8.19 11.31
CA ARG A 69 13.67 8.78 10.03
C ARG A 69 14.17 8.01 8.81
N ASN A 70 15.26 7.28 8.94
CA ASN A 70 15.84 6.51 7.83
C ASN A 70 14.89 5.41 7.34
N ILE A 71 13.93 5.00 8.16
CA ILE A 71 12.94 3.99 7.78
C ILE A 71 12.16 4.38 6.52
N VAL A 72 11.93 5.68 6.30
CA VAL A 72 11.25 6.19 5.11
C VAL A 72 12.01 5.81 3.84
N ARG A 73 13.36 5.80 3.87
CA ARG A 73 14.21 5.45 2.73
C ARG A 73 14.03 3.99 2.30
N TYR A 74 13.71 3.12 3.23
CA TYR A 74 13.48 1.69 2.95
C TYR A 74 12.02 1.39 2.63
N ALA A 75 11.09 2.05 3.30
CA ALA A 75 9.65 1.87 3.10
C ALA A 75 9.14 2.53 1.80
N ALA A 76 9.70 3.69 1.41
CA ALA A 76 9.24 4.42 0.23
C ALA A 76 9.36 3.63 -1.08
N PRO A 77 10.50 2.99 -1.43
CA PRO A 77 10.59 2.22 -2.67
C PRO A 77 9.60 1.05 -2.71
N LEU A 78 9.37 0.38 -1.59
CA LEU A 78 8.39 -0.70 -1.50
C LEU A 78 6.97 -0.19 -1.75
N SER A 79 6.59 0.94 -1.13
CA SER A 79 5.26 1.51 -1.32
C SER A 79 5.05 2.05 -2.74
N VAL A 80 6.08 2.66 -3.35
CA VAL A 80 6.03 3.15 -4.73
C VAL A 80 5.87 1.99 -5.72
N LEU A 81 6.69 0.93 -5.59
CA LEU A 81 6.58 -0.25 -6.45
C LEU A 81 5.21 -0.93 -6.28
N GLY A 82 4.74 -1.06 -5.04
CA GLY A 82 3.39 -1.57 -4.76
C GLY A 82 2.29 -0.72 -5.40
N ALA A 83 2.43 0.62 -5.34
CA ALA A 83 1.50 1.56 -5.98
C ALA A 83 1.49 1.39 -7.50
N LEU A 84 2.66 1.25 -8.14
CA LEU A 84 2.76 1.03 -9.58
C LEU A 84 2.06 -0.26 -10.01
N VAL A 85 2.29 -1.36 -9.29
CA VAL A 85 1.61 -2.64 -9.55
C VAL A 85 0.10 -2.53 -9.33
N ALA A 86 -0.34 -1.81 -8.29
CA ALA A 86 -1.76 -1.63 -7.99
C ALA A 86 -2.47 -0.76 -9.04
N VAL A 87 -1.83 0.32 -9.50
CA VAL A 87 -2.36 1.17 -10.58
C VAL A 87 -2.42 0.37 -11.90
N PHE A 88 -1.36 -0.38 -12.23
CA PHE A 88 -1.38 -1.25 -13.40
C PHE A 88 -2.53 -2.26 -13.34
N HIS A 89 -2.75 -2.90 -12.19
CA HIS A 89 -3.87 -3.82 -11.98
C HIS A 89 -5.23 -3.13 -12.15
N LEU A 90 -5.38 -1.92 -11.63
CA LEU A 90 -6.61 -1.13 -11.78
C LEU A 90 -6.90 -0.78 -13.25
N LEU A 91 -5.87 -0.36 -14.01
CA LEU A 91 -5.99 -0.07 -15.44
C LEU A 91 -6.35 -1.32 -16.27
N LEU A 92 -5.82 -2.48 -15.86
CA LEU A 92 -6.13 -3.75 -16.50
C LEU A 92 -7.59 -4.15 -16.26
N VAL A 93 -8.10 -4.01 -15.04
CA VAL A 93 -9.51 -4.26 -14.69
C VAL A 93 -10.44 -3.26 -15.40
N ALA A 94 -10.00 -2.01 -15.54
CA ALA A 94 -10.76 -0.97 -16.24
C ALA A 94 -10.78 -1.16 -17.79
N GLY A 95 -10.05 -2.15 -18.33
CA GLY A 95 -10.05 -2.47 -19.76
C GLY A 95 -9.16 -1.59 -20.62
N TYR A 96 -8.32 -0.72 -20.04
CA TYR A 96 -7.38 0.12 -20.78
C TYR A 96 -6.17 -0.65 -21.34
N ILE A 97 -5.91 -1.85 -20.81
CA ILE A 97 -4.76 -2.66 -21.20
C ILE A 97 -5.22 -3.81 -22.10
N PRO A 98 -4.65 -3.95 -23.33
CA PRO A 98 -5.04 -5.01 -24.26
C PRO A 98 -4.69 -6.41 -23.72
N GLU A 99 -5.47 -7.42 -24.14
CA GLU A 99 -5.33 -8.82 -23.75
C GLU A 99 -3.91 -9.39 -23.96
N SER A 100 -3.19 -8.90 -24.98
CA SER A 100 -1.86 -9.37 -25.35
C SER A 100 -0.77 -9.08 -24.29
N ILE A 101 -1.00 -8.14 -23.38
CA ILE A 101 -0.03 -7.70 -22.37
C ILE A 101 -0.41 -8.21 -20.98
N LYS A 102 -1.51 -8.97 -20.84
CA LYS A 102 -1.96 -9.49 -19.54
C LYS A 102 -0.96 -10.52 -18.99
N PRO A 103 -0.34 -10.28 -17.81
CA PRO A 103 0.59 -11.23 -17.22
C PRO A 103 -0.08 -12.49 -16.65
N CYS A 104 -1.41 -12.48 -16.56
CA CYS A 104 -2.21 -13.53 -15.93
C CYS A 104 -2.71 -14.55 -16.96
N VAL A 105 -1.78 -15.30 -17.56
CA VAL A 105 -2.08 -16.30 -18.63
C VAL A 105 -2.49 -17.66 -18.04
N ARG A 106 -2.15 -17.96 -16.79
CA ARG A 106 -2.48 -19.22 -16.11
C ARG A 106 -3.11 -18.94 -14.74
N GLY A 107 -4.26 -19.56 -14.46
CA GLY A 107 -4.97 -19.46 -13.20
C GLY A 107 -6.13 -18.45 -13.27
N ILE A 108 -6.37 -17.72 -12.18
CA ILE A 108 -7.47 -16.76 -12.08
C ILE A 108 -7.14 -15.52 -12.90
N PRO A 109 -8.00 -15.10 -13.84
CA PRO A 109 -7.77 -13.93 -14.66
C PRO A 109 -7.75 -12.67 -13.80
N CYS A 110 -6.72 -11.83 -13.98
CA CYS A 110 -6.57 -10.57 -13.24
C CYS A 110 -7.60 -9.49 -13.62
N SER A 111 -8.33 -9.71 -14.70
CA SER A 111 -9.41 -8.82 -15.16
C SER A 111 -10.77 -9.14 -14.50
N GLU A 112 -10.91 -10.30 -13.88
CA GLU A 112 -12.13 -10.64 -13.17
C GLU A 112 -12.18 -9.97 -11.79
N VAL A 113 -13.24 -9.23 -11.57
CA VAL A 113 -13.52 -8.60 -10.27
C VAL A 113 -14.30 -9.60 -9.42
N GLN A 114 -13.59 -10.30 -8.53
CA GLN A 114 -14.21 -11.31 -7.65
C GLN A 114 -15.16 -10.72 -6.61
N VAL A 115 -14.92 -9.46 -6.21
CA VAL A 115 -15.74 -8.75 -5.22
C VAL A 115 -15.98 -7.33 -5.68
N GLN A 116 -17.26 -6.98 -5.84
CA GLN A 116 -17.72 -5.61 -6.07
C GLN A 116 -18.65 -5.22 -4.94
N TRP A 117 -18.19 -4.33 -4.07
CA TRP A 117 -19.03 -3.71 -3.07
C TRP A 117 -19.58 -2.39 -3.61
N PHE A 118 -20.88 -2.17 -3.46
CA PHE A 118 -21.57 -0.95 -3.95
C PHE A 118 -21.42 -0.68 -5.47
N GLY A 119 -21.04 -1.69 -6.28
CA GLY A 119 -20.94 -1.56 -7.73
C GLY A 119 -19.64 -0.93 -8.25
N PHE A 120 -18.84 -0.26 -7.41
CA PHE A 120 -17.58 0.41 -7.83
C PHE A 120 -16.38 0.13 -6.93
N VAL A 121 -16.60 -0.35 -5.69
CA VAL A 121 -15.50 -0.66 -4.77
C VAL A 121 -14.97 -2.05 -5.08
N THR A 122 -13.82 -2.10 -5.72
CA THR A 122 -13.11 -3.35 -6.07
C THR A 122 -11.87 -3.54 -5.22
N ILE A 123 -11.41 -4.78 -5.05
CA ILE A 123 -10.18 -5.09 -4.30
C ILE A 123 -8.97 -4.35 -4.89
N PRO A 124 -8.76 -4.31 -6.23
CA PRO A 124 -7.68 -3.52 -6.83
C PRO A 124 -7.74 -2.02 -6.51
N LEU A 125 -8.93 -1.45 -6.45
CA LEU A 125 -9.11 -0.03 -6.08
C LEU A 125 -8.70 0.24 -4.65
N LEU A 126 -9.13 -0.60 -3.70
CA LEU A 126 -8.76 -0.47 -2.29
C LEU A 126 -7.24 -0.61 -2.09
N SER A 127 -6.62 -1.54 -2.80
CA SER A 127 -5.17 -1.72 -2.76
C SER A 127 -4.42 -0.51 -3.33
N ALA A 128 -4.86 0.02 -4.48
CA ALA A 128 -4.27 1.21 -5.09
C ALA A 128 -4.37 2.42 -4.15
N LEU A 129 -5.53 2.66 -3.55
CA LEU A 129 -5.73 3.74 -2.58
C LEU A 129 -4.81 3.58 -1.36
N SER A 130 -4.69 2.38 -0.80
CA SER A 130 -3.83 2.10 0.35
C SER A 130 -2.36 2.41 0.04
N PHE A 131 -1.83 1.95 -1.08
CA PHE A 131 -0.45 2.24 -1.49
C PHE A 131 -0.21 3.71 -1.79
N LEU A 132 -1.16 4.40 -2.45
CA LEU A 132 -1.05 5.82 -2.73
C LEU A 132 -1.04 6.66 -1.46
N ILE A 133 -1.91 6.35 -0.48
CA ILE A 133 -1.94 7.03 0.81
C ILE A 133 -0.64 6.79 1.58
N ILE A 134 -0.16 5.54 1.67
CA ILE A 134 1.11 5.22 2.33
C ILE A 134 2.26 5.98 1.68
N THR A 135 2.35 5.98 0.35
CA THR A 135 3.39 6.69 -0.40
C THR A 135 3.34 8.20 -0.13
N ALA A 136 2.15 8.80 -0.15
CA ALA A 136 1.97 10.23 0.14
C ALA A 136 2.40 10.57 1.58
N LEU A 137 2.01 9.77 2.57
CA LEU A 137 2.37 9.99 3.97
C LEU A 137 3.88 9.83 4.20
N LEU A 138 4.51 8.84 3.58
CA LEU A 138 5.97 8.66 3.65
C LEU A 138 6.71 9.83 2.99
N PHE A 139 6.22 10.31 1.85
CA PHE A 139 6.78 11.48 1.18
C PHE A 139 6.65 12.75 2.03
N LEU A 140 5.48 12.97 2.65
CA LEU A 140 5.28 14.08 3.59
C LEU A 140 6.24 14.00 4.78
N THR A 141 6.47 12.81 5.32
CA THR A 141 7.43 12.57 6.40
C THR A 141 8.84 12.91 5.94
N HIS A 142 9.21 12.54 4.73
CA HIS A 142 10.52 12.83 4.16
C HIS A 142 10.75 14.32 4.01
N VAL A 143 9.82 15.04 3.38
CA VAL A 143 9.90 16.50 3.17
C VAL A 143 9.94 17.29 4.48
N ARG A 144 9.12 16.90 5.47
CA ARG A 144 9.12 17.52 6.80
C ARG A 144 10.39 17.26 7.58
N SER A 145 11.05 16.14 7.32
CA SER A 145 12.28 15.75 7.97
C SER A 145 13.53 16.43 7.36
N SER A 146 13.39 16.88 6.11
CA SER A 146 14.47 17.57 5.36
C SER A 146 14.55 19.08 5.65
N LYS A 147 13.52 19.65 6.28
CA LYS A 147 13.48 21.05 6.77
C LYS A 147 13.90 21.13 8.23
#